data_d4188e9df316e7cea07bb13c90df9766
#
_entry.id   d4188e9df316e7cea07bb13c90df9766
#
_cell.length_a   1.000
_cell.length_b   1.000
_cell.length_c   1.000
_cell.angle_alpha   90.00
_cell.angle_beta   90.00
_cell.angle_gamma   90.00
#
_symmetry.space_group_name_H-M   'P 1'
#
loop_
_entity.id
_entity.type
_entity.pdbx_description
1 polymer ?
#
loop_
_entity_poly.entity_id
_entity_poly.type
_entity_poly.pdbx_seq_one_letter_code
_entity_poly.pdbx_strand_id
1 'polypeptide(L)'
;MARSAQGNRAKATILVVDDSPAMLRYLRLILEIDSYQVETVSSGADALLRIRQGCSPAVVLLDLEMPGMDGLKTLQCLLEVQPALNVIMCSGVDDPGQMRRATLLGAKAYLTKPVRRLYLSAAVQRCLGSIAMESAETSSHGSAIASSPAPPAPYGSN
;
A
#
# COMPACT_ATOMS: atom_id res chain seq x y z
N MET A 1 26.07 -16.57 -25.10
CA MET A 1 24.69 -16.76 -24.62
C MET A 1 24.57 -16.06 -23.25
N ALA A 2 24.07 -14.84 -23.24
CA ALA A 2 23.87 -14.09 -22.01
C ALA A 2 22.60 -14.61 -21.33
N ARG A 3 22.75 -15.35 -20.23
CA ARG A 3 21.67 -15.62 -19.31
C ARG A 3 21.37 -14.33 -18.59
N SER A 4 20.23 -13.72 -18.93
CA SER A 4 19.67 -12.60 -18.20
C SER A 4 19.57 -12.99 -16.74
N ALA A 5 20.33 -12.33 -15.88
CA ALA A 5 20.16 -12.36 -14.45
C ALA A 5 18.84 -11.65 -14.14
N GLN A 6 17.71 -12.37 -14.26
CA GLN A 6 16.50 -11.98 -13.58
C GLN A 6 16.77 -12.17 -12.09
N GLY A 7 17.23 -11.09 -11.46
CA GLY A 7 17.35 -11.03 -10.02
C GLY A 7 16.04 -11.51 -9.40
N ASN A 8 16.17 -12.48 -8.50
CA ASN A 8 15.09 -12.97 -7.66
C ASN A 8 14.62 -11.80 -6.76
N ARG A 9 13.84 -10.88 -7.34
CA ARG A 9 13.10 -9.90 -6.57
C ARG A 9 12.13 -10.71 -5.72
N ALA A 10 12.34 -10.71 -4.42
CA ALA A 10 11.37 -11.27 -3.49
C ALA A 10 10.00 -10.74 -3.90
N LYS A 11 9.08 -11.64 -4.23
CA LYS A 11 7.73 -11.28 -4.68
C LYS A 11 7.06 -10.51 -3.57
N ALA A 12 6.48 -9.36 -3.88
CA ALA A 12 5.73 -8.59 -2.90
C ALA A 12 4.58 -9.43 -2.34
N THR A 13 4.40 -9.38 -1.03
CA THR A 13 3.31 -10.07 -0.33
C THR A 13 2.10 -9.17 -0.25
N ILE A 14 0.94 -9.70 -0.59
CA ILE A 14 -0.35 -9.02 -0.48
C ILE A 14 -1.21 -9.78 0.53
N LEU A 15 -1.73 -9.06 1.51
CA LEU A 15 -2.70 -9.59 2.48
C LEU A 15 -4.11 -9.26 1.99
N VAL A 16 -4.93 -10.29 1.80
CA VAL A 16 -6.35 -10.16 1.40
C VAL A 16 -7.24 -10.44 2.60
N VAL A 17 -8.12 -9.50 2.89
CA VAL A 17 -9.04 -9.53 4.04
C VAL A 17 -10.47 -9.43 3.51
N ASP A 18 -11.21 -10.54 3.55
CA ASP A 18 -12.61 -10.63 3.08
C ASP A 18 -13.28 -11.81 3.77
N ASP A 19 -14.51 -11.67 4.23
CA ASP A 19 -15.24 -12.74 4.93
C ASP A 19 -15.81 -13.81 3.97
N SER A 20 -15.80 -13.55 2.67
CA SER A 20 -16.27 -14.49 1.64
C SER A 20 -15.14 -15.43 1.19
N PRO A 21 -15.22 -16.74 1.47
CA PRO A 21 -14.23 -17.71 0.99
C PRO A 21 -14.10 -17.73 -0.55
N ALA A 22 -15.19 -17.47 -1.26
CA ALA A 22 -15.17 -17.37 -2.72
C ALA A 22 -14.37 -16.17 -3.21
N MET A 23 -14.52 -15.01 -2.55
CA MET A 23 -13.76 -13.81 -2.88
C MET A 23 -12.28 -13.98 -2.54
N LEU A 24 -11.95 -14.57 -1.39
CA LEU A 24 -10.56 -14.87 -1.02
C LEU A 24 -9.87 -15.74 -2.08
N ARG A 25 -10.55 -16.81 -2.54
CA ARG A 25 -10.01 -17.67 -3.61
C ARG A 25 -9.84 -16.93 -4.94
N TYR A 26 -10.82 -16.12 -5.33
CA TYR A 26 -10.79 -15.35 -6.56
C TYR A 26 -9.64 -14.32 -6.55
N LEU A 27 -9.54 -13.51 -5.51
CA LEU A 27 -8.49 -12.49 -5.38
C LEU A 27 -7.10 -13.12 -5.30
N ARG A 28 -6.95 -14.22 -4.57
CA ARG A 28 -5.70 -14.99 -4.54
C ARG A 28 -5.28 -15.40 -5.95
N LEU A 29 -6.19 -16.02 -6.70
CA LEU A 29 -5.88 -16.52 -8.05
C LEU A 29 -5.39 -15.40 -8.96
N ILE A 30 -6.10 -14.28 -9.02
CA ILE A 30 -5.74 -13.18 -9.94
C ILE A 30 -4.43 -12.49 -9.53
N LEU A 31 -4.12 -12.40 -8.25
CA LEU A 31 -2.88 -11.82 -7.75
C LEU A 31 -1.68 -12.76 -7.96
N GLU A 32 -1.87 -14.06 -7.80
CA GLU A 32 -0.84 -15.06 -8.07
C GLU A 32 -0.49 -15.13 -9.57
N ILE A 33 -1.48 -14.91 -10.47
CA ILE A 33 -1.21 -14.74 -11.91
C ILE A 33 -0.26 -13.55 -12.16
N ASP A 34 -0.40 -12.48 -11.40
CA ASP A 34 0.49 -11.31 -11.46
C ASP A 34 1.80 -11.51 -10.65
N SER A 35 2.04 -12.75 -10.21
CA SER A 35 3.27 -13.17 -9.51
C SER A 35 3.45 -12.59 -8.10
N TYR A 36 2.39 -12.16 -7.42
CA TYR A 36 2.45 -11.78 -6.01
C TYR A 36 2.37 -13.01 -5.09
N GLN A 37 2.95 -12.90 -3.89
CA GLN A 37 2.65 -13.82 -2.80
C GLN A 37 1.36 -13.35 -2.12
N VAL A 38 0.45 -14.26 -1.79
CA VAL A 38 -0.86 -13.89 -1.25
C VAL A 38 -1.13 -14.63 0.05
N GLU A 39 -1.36 -13.86 1.09
CA GLU A 39 -1.94 -14.33 2.35
C GLU A 39 -3.42 -13.92 2.41
N THR A 40 -4.26 -14.75 3.01
CA THR A 40 -5.69 -14.48 3.14
C THR A 40 -6.14 -14.67 4.57
N VAL A 41 -6.98 -13.76 5.03
CA VAL A 41 -7.67 -13.85 6.33
C VAL A 41 -9.13 -13.48 6.15
N SER A 42 -9.99 -14.00 7.01
CA SER A 42 -11.45 -13.85 6.88
C SER A 42 -12.07 -12.79 7.77
N SER A 43 -11.25 -12.05 8.54
CA SER A 43 -11.75 -10.99 9.42
C SER A 43 -10.73 -9.87 9.62
N GLY A 44 -11.22 -8.70 10.03
CA GLY A 44 -10.37 -7.57 10.42
C GLY A 44 -9.52 -7.88 11.66
N ALA A 45 -10.06 -8.66 12.60
CA ALA A 45 -9.33 -9.09 13.80
C ALA A 45 -8.12 -9.98 13.43
N ASP A 46 -8.30 -10.92 12.51
CA ASP A 46 -7.22 -11.78 12.02
C ASP A 46 -6.16 -10.96 11.25
N ALA A 47 -6.59 -9.98 10.46
CA ALA A 47 -5.67 -9.08 9.79
C ALA A 47 -4.79 -8.31 10.78
N LEU A 48 -5.38 -7.74 11.83
CA LEU A 48 -4.66 -7.05 12.91
C LEU A 48 -3.69 -7.97 13.63
N LEU A 49 -4.12 -9.19 13.92
CA LEU A 49 -3.28 -10.20 14.57
C LEU A 49 -2.06 -10.52 13.70
N ARG A 50 -2.24 -10.72 12.40
CA ARG A 50 -1.14 -10.98 11.46
C ARG A 50 -0.12 -9.85 11.42
N ILE A 51 -0.57 -8.60 11.34
CA ILE A 51 0.32 -7.43 11.35
C ILE A 51 1.08 -7.33 12.67
N ARG A 52 0.41 -7.52 13.81
CA ARG A 52 1.07 -7.51 15.15
C ARG A 52 2.07 -8.64 15.34
N GLN A 53 1.88 -9.78 14.67
CA GLN A 53 2.82 -10.89 14.66
C GLN A 53 4.02 -10.69 13.72
N GLY A 54 4.14 -9.53 13.09
CA GLY A 54 5.26 -9.18 12.23
C GLY A 54 5.03 -9.44 10.74
N CYS A 55 3.81 -9.80 10.32
CA CYS A 55 3.49 -9.80 8.89
C CYS A 55 3.60 -8.37 8.36
N SER A 56 4.39 -8.18 7.31
CA SER A 56 4.60 -6.88 6.68
C SER A 56 4.27 -6.95 5.19
N PRO A 57 2.98 -6.98 4.84
CA PRO A 57 2.58 -7.02 3.44
C PRO A 57 2.90 -5.68 2.76
N ALA A 58 3.24 -5.73 1.48
CA ALA A 58 3.44 -4.54 0.68
C ALA A 58 2.11 -3.80 0.40
N VAL A 59 1.01 -4.57 0.33
CA VAL A 59 -0.36 -4.05 0.15
C VAL A 59 -1.33 -4.91 0.93
N VAL A 60 -2.36 -4.30 1.50
CA VAL A 60 -3.54 -4.96 2.06
C VAL A 60 -4.74 -4.67 1.17
N LEU A 61 -5.44 -5.71 0.72
CA LEU A 61 -6.78 -5.59 0.15
C LEU A 61 -7.79 -5.83 1.26
N LEU A 62 -8.66 -4.89 1.52
CA LEU A 62 -9.57 -4.92 2.66
C LEU A 62 -11.01 -4.74 2.21
N ASP A 63 -11.84 -5.74 2.47
CA ASP A 63 -13.29 -5.65 2.29
C ASP A 63 -13.90 -4.63 3.24
N LEU A 64 -14.80 -3.81 2.71
CA LEU A 64 -15.53 -2.83 3.51
C LEU A 64 -16.68 -3.48 4.30
N GLU A 65 -17.40 -4.39 3.66
CA GLU A 65 -18.59 -5.05 4.23
C GLU A 65 -18.22 -6.38 4.89
N MET A 66 -17.84 -6.34 6.16
CA MET A 66 -17.56 -7.54 6.95
C MET A 66 -18.40 -7.55 8.24
N PRO A 67 -18.88 -8.71 8.71
CA PRO A 67 -19.55 -8.81 9.99
C PRO A 67 -18.57 -8.56 11.15
N GLY A 68 -19.06 -8.00 12.24
CA GLY A 68 -18.27 -7.69 13.42
C GLY A 68 -17.49 -6.38 13.26
N MET A 69 -16.18 -6.46 13.09
CA MET A 69 -15.34 -5.29 12.81
C MET A 69 -15.42 -4.95 11.32
N ASP A 70 -16.12 -3.86 10.97
CA ASP A 70 -16.24 -3.40 9.60
C ASP A 70 -14.89 -2.95 9.00
N GLY A 71 -14.87 -2.79 7.66
CA GLY A 71 -13.64 -2.46 6.95
C GLY A 71 -13.06 -1.09 7.32
N LEU A 72 -13.87 -0.07 7.60
CA LEU A 72 -13.37 1.26 7.98
C LEU A 72 -12.71 1.22 9.36
N LYS A 73 -13.30 0.51 10.31
CA LYS A 73 -12.71 0.33 11.64
C LYS A 73 -11.43 -0.51 11.55
N THR A 74 -11.42 -1.54 10.72
CA THR A 74 -10.22 -2.35 10.46
C THR A 74 -9.11 -1.50 9.85
N LEU A 75 -9.41 -0.68 8.83
CA LEU A 75 -8.48 0.26 8.22
C LEU A 75 -7.84 1.18 9.25
N GLN A 76 -8.66 1.80 10.10
CA GLN A 76 -8.17 2.67 11.16
C GLN A 76 -7.19 1.95 12.09
N CYS A 77 -7.59 0.78 12.60
CA CYS A 77 -6.74 0.00 13.51
C CYS A 77 -5.44 -0.48 12.85
N LEU A 78 -5.48 -0.87 11.57
CA LEU A 78 -4.28 -1.28 10.83
C LEU A 78 -3.28 -0.11 10.68
N LEU A 79 -3.76 1.08 10.34
CA LEU A 79 -2.93 2.27 10.18
C LEU A 79 -2.44 2.86 11.52
N GLU A 80 -3.16 2.63 12.63
CA GLU A 80 -2.65 2.94 13.96
C GLU A 80 -1.46 2.06 14.34
N VAL A 81 -1.48 0.77 13.95
CA VAL A 81 -0.37 -0.18 14.21
C VAL A 81 0.78 0.05 13.23
N GLN A 82 0.49 0.27 11.98
CA GLN A 82 1.49 0.46 10.91
C GLN A 82 1.07 1.58 9.96
N PRO A 83 1.43 2.85 10.27
CA PRO A 83 0.99 4.03 9.51
C PRO A 83 1.41 4.04 8.03
N ALA A 84 2.51 3.38 7.68
CA ALA A 84 3.01 3.31 6.31
C ALA A 84 2.34 2.21 5.45
N LEU A 85 1.38 1.47 6.01
CA LEU A 85 0.72 0.37 5.31
C LEU A 85 -0.09 0.87 4.11
N ASN A 86 0.08 0.24 2.96
CA ASN A 86 -0.75 0.52 1.78
C ASN A 86 -2.02 -0.32 1.83
N VAL A 87 -3.16 0.33 2.04
CA VAL A 87 -4.46 -0.33 2.10
C VAL A 87 -5.31 0.09 0.90
N ILE A 88 -5.81 -0.90 0.16
CA ILE A 88 -6.79 -0.76 -0.92
C ILE A 88 -8.12 -1.29 -0.40
N MET A 89 -9.15 -0.45 -0.37
CA MET A 89 -10.48 -0.86 0.03
C MET A 89 -11.21 -1.52 -1.14
N CYS A 90 -11.99 -2.57 -0.85
CA CYS A 90 -12.88 -3.23 -1.81
C CYS A 90 -14.32 -3.18 -1.25
N SER A 91 -15.30 -2.78 -2.06
CA SER A 91 -16.69 -2.66 -1.62
C SER A 91 -17.67 -3.05 -2.72
N GLY A 92 -18.75 -3.75 -2.33
CA GLY A 92 -19.89 -4.05 -3.18
C GLY A 92 -20.86 -2.88 -3.33
N VAL A 93 -20.73 -1.85 -2.51
CA VAL A 93 -21.58 -0.67 -2.51
C VAL A 93 -20.82 0.53 -3.08
N ASP A 94 -21.41 1.18 -4.06
CA ASP A 94 -20.91 2.45 -4.61
C ASP A 94 -21.46 3.61 -3.75
N ASP A 95 -20.82 3.83 -2.60
CA ASP A 95 -21.17 4.90 -1.66
C ASP A 95 -20.02 5.93 -1.60
N PRO A 96 -20.22 7.12 -2.22
CA PRO A 96 -19.22 8.18 -2.19
C PRO A 96 -18.84 8.64 -0.77
N GLY A 97 -19.76 8.53 0.20
CA GLY A 97 -19.50 8.86 1.59
C GLY A 97 -18.51 7.90 2.24
N GLN A 98 -18.66 6.61 2.01
CA GLN A 98 -17.73 5.59 2.50
C GLN A 98 -16.38 5.69 1.81
N MET A 99 -16.34 5.91 0.50
CA MET A 99 -15.12 6.13 -0.25
C MET A 99 -14.34 7.32 0.32
N ARG A 100 -15.02 8.45 0.56
CA ARG A 100 -14.42 9.64 1.16
C ARG A 100 -13.87 9.36 2.56
N ARG A 101 -14.61 8.65 3.40
CA ARG A 101 -14.15 8.27 4.75
C ARG A 101 -12.91 7.39 4.69
N ALA A 102 -12.88 6.38 3.82
CA ALA A 102 -11.72 5.52 3.63
C ALA A 102 -10.48 6.33 3.21
N THR A 103 -10.64 7.25 2.25
CA THR A 103 -9.57 8.14 1.81
C THR A 103 -9.05 9.04 2.93
N LEU A 104 -9.94 9.64 3.72
CA LEU A 104 -9.56 10.48 4.87
C LEU A 104 -8.84 9.69 5.97
N LEU A 105 -9.18 8.41 6.16
CA LEU A 105 -8.48 7.52 7.08
C LEU A 105 -7.11 7.07 6.57
N GLY A 106 -6.81 7.24 5.29
CA GLY A 106 -5.51 6.92 4.70
C GLY A 106 -5.50 5.74 3.72
N ALA A 107 -6.66 5.25 3.26
CA ALA A 107 -6.70 4.27 2.18
C ALA A 107 -6.06 4.84 0.91
N LYS A 108 -5.25 4.04 0.24
CA LYS A 108 -4.51 4.44 -0.97
C LYS A 108 -5.35 4.31 -2.26
N ALA A 109 -6.32 3.42 -2.26
CA ALA A 109 -7.26 3.24 -3.35
C ALA A 109 -8.57 2.63 -2.85
N TYR A 110 -9.59 2.71 -3.70
CA TYR A 110 -10.90 2.12 -3.47
C TYR A 110 -11.34 1.42 -4.76
N LEU A 111 -11.75 0.18 -4.67
CA LEU A 111 -12.23 -0.63 -5.79
C LEU A 111 -13.65 -1.09 -5.53
N THR A 112 -14.51 -0.99 -6.54
CA THR A 112 -15.88 -1.49 -6.49
C THR A 112 -15.92 -2.96 -6.91
N LYS A 113 -16.68 -3.78 -6.19
CA LYS A 113 -16.97 -5.17 -6.59
C LYS A 113 -18.00 -5.19 -7.75
N PRO A 114 -17.86 -6.05 -8.73
CA PRO A 114 -16.87 -7.12 -8.86
C PRO A 114 -15.48 -6.58 -9.20
N VAL A 115 -14.48 -7.00 -8.41
CA VAL A 115 -13.09 -6.56 -8.58
C VAL A 115 -12.53 -7.15 -9.87
N ARG A 116 -12.23 -6.31 -10.86
CA ARG A 116 -11.64 -6.73 -12.12
C ARG A 116 -10.12 -6.71 -12.03
N ARG A 117 -9.47 -7.74 -12.56
CA ARG A 117 -8.01 -7.89 -12.53
C ARG A 117 -7.28 -6.63 -13.00
N LEU A 118 -7.71 -6.02 -14.10
CA LEU A 118 -7.05 -4.85 -14.66
C LEU A 118 -6.98 -3.67 -13.67
N TYR A 119 -8.07 -3.37 -12.99
CA TYR A 119 -8.12 -2.29 -11.99
C TYR A 119 -7.35 -2.64 -10.72
N LEU A 120 -7.44 -3.90 -10.28
CA LEU A 120 -6.68 -4.38 -9.13
C LEU A 120 -5.18 -4.30 -9.38
N SER A 121 -4.72 -4.83 -10.53
CA SER A 121 -3.29 -4.79 -10.91
C SER A 121 -2.78 -3.35 -10.97
N ALA A 122 -3.55 -2.42 -11.56
CA ALA A 122 -3.17 -1.01 -11.63
C ALA A 122 -3.09 -0.35 -10.25
N ALA A 123 -4.03 -0.65 -9.35
CA ALA A 123 -4.03 -0.12 -7.99
C ALA A 123 -2.85 -0.64 -7.17
N VAL A 124 -2.57 -1.95 -7.23
CA VAL A 124 -1.44 -2.57 -6.55
C VAL A 124 -0.12 -2.00 -7.07
N GLN A 125 0.06 -1.90 -8.38
CA GLN A 125 1.28 -1.35 -8.98
C GLN A 125 1.52 0.11 -8.56
N ARG A 126 0.49 0.94 -8.47
CA ARG A 126 0.61 2.32 -7.95
C ARG A 126 1.08 2.35 -6.51
N CYS A 127 0.55 1.49 -5.65
CA CYS A 127 1.02 1.38 -4.27
C CYS A 127 2.49 0.96 -4.19
N LEU A 128 2.90 -0.02 -5.00
CA LEU A 128 4.29 -0.49 -5.05
C LEU A 128 5.24 0.53 -5.67
N GLY A 129 4.79 1.29 -6.67
CA GLY A 129 5.54 2.39 -7.29
C GLY A 129 5.80 3.53 -6.33
N SER A 130 4.86 3.88 -5.48
CA SER A 130 5.02 4.89 -4.42
C SER A 130 6.10 4.49 -3.41
N ILE A 131 6.18 3.24 -3.02
CA ILE A 131 7.24 2.73 -2.12
C ILE A 131 8.62 2.90 -2.77
N ALA A 132 8.76 2.64 -4.07
CA ALA A 132 10.03 2.78 -4.78
C ALA A 132 10.50 4.25 -4.85
N MET A 133 9.59 5.21 -4.96
CA MET A 133 9.92 6.64 -4.96
C MET A 133 10.32 7.15 -3.58
N GLU A 134 9.64 6.76 -2.52
CA GLU A 134 10.01 7.11 -1.14
C GLU A 134 11.39 6.55 -0.76
N SER A 135 11.73 5.36 -1.23
CA SER A 135 13.05 4.75 -1.00
C SER A 135 14.17 5.46 -1.77
N ALA A 136 13.87 6.07 -2.92
CA ALA A 136 14.84 6.81 -3.71
C ALA A 136 15.12 8.21 -3.13
N GLU A 137 14.13 8.86 -2.52
CA GLU A 137 14.29 10.19 -1.92
C GLU A 137 15.12 10.15 -0.62
N THR A 138 15.06 9.09 0.15
CA THR A 138 15.89 8.92 1.35
C THR A 138 17.36 8.62 1.06
N SER A 139 17.71 8.20 -0.16
CA SER A 139 19.09 7.95 -0.58
C SER A 139 19.82 9.18 -1.11
N SER A 140 19.15 10.30 -1.38
CA SER A 140 19.75 11.47 -2.01
C SER A 140 20.11 12.63 -1.05
N HIS A 141 19.94 12.46 0.26
CA HIS A 141 20.29 13.46 1.27
C HIS A 141 21.67 13.22 1.92
N GLY A 142 22.64 12.84 1.12
CA GLY A 142 24.01 12.69 1.57
C GLY A 142 25.00 13.32 0.61
N SER A 143 25.12 14.59 0.59
CA SER A 143 26.25 15.44 0.23
C SER A 143 25.87 16.64 -0.63
N ALA A 144 25.56 17.73 0.02
CA ALA A 144 25.75 19.06 -0.55
C ALA A 144 26.21 19.98 0.58
N ILE A 145 27.51 20.03 0.79
CA ILE A 145 28.12 21.14 1.54
C ILE A 145 28.06 22.33 0.60
N ALA A 146 27.07 23.18 0.79
CA ALA A 146 26.98 24.44 0.08
C ALA A 146 28.08 25.36 0.62
N SER A 147 29.08 25.65 -0.20
CA SER A 147 30.02 26.76 0.01
C SER A 147 29.21 28.06 -0.09
N SER A 148 29.08 28.73 1.03
CA SER A 148 28.51 30.09 1.07
C SER A 148 29.43 31.06 0.40
N PRO A 149 29.01 31.91 -0.56
CA PRO A 149 29.85 32.98 -1.07
C PRO A 149 29.97 34.11 -0.01
N ALA A 150 31.18 34.60 0.18
CA ALA A 150 31.48 35.70 1.10
C ALA A 150 30.77 36.99 0.67
N PRO A 151 30.38 37.86 1.62
CA PRO A 151 29.74 39.13 1.30
C PRO A 151 30.75 40.15 0.69
N PRO A 152 30.30 41.04 -0.20
CA PRO A 152 31.18 42.06 -0.78
C PRO A 152 31.58 43.11 0.25
N ALA A 153 32.83 43.55 0.17
CA ALA A 153 33.40 44.57 1.01
C ALA A 153 32.72 45.96 0.83
N PRO A 154 32.67 46.81 1.87
CA PRO A 154 32.03 48.11 1.77
C PRO A 154 32.89 49.09 0.96
N TYR A 155 32.28 49.81 0.05
CA TYR A 155 32.89 50.93 -0.66
C TYR A 155 33.20 52.06 0.33
N GLY A 156 34.47 52.44 0.39
CA GLY A 156 34.92 53.61 1.10
C GLY A 156 34.49 54.89 0.40
N SER A 157 34.04 55.83 1.21
CA SER A 157 33.69 57.16 0.84
C SER A 157 34.96 57.99 0.50
N ASN A 158 34.89 58.78 -0.59
CA ASN A 158 35.54 60.01 -0.67
C ASN A 158 34.72 60.95 -1.56
#